data_8d281f4942feb842bad9f869daecc0e7
#
_entry.id   8d281f4942feb842bad9f869daecc0e7
#
_cell.length_a   1.000
_cell.length_b   1.000
_cell.length_c   1.000
_cell.angle_alpha   90.00
_cell.angle_beta   90.00
_cell.angle_gamma   90.00
#
_symmetry.space_group_name_H-M   'P 1'
#
loop_
_entity.id
_entity.type
_entity.pdbx_description
1 polymer ?
#
loop_
_entity_poly.entity_id
_entity_poly.type
_entity_poly.pdbx_seq_one_letter_code
_entity_poly.pdbx_strand_id
1 'polypeptide(L)'
;ERNHYHTPNDSPANLDPRTVQHHGDNLFPLALWLANSDLSAAHTGRVVYAGVYGLWAQWPQSATAILLGVAALLLIAAGLRWEAGAAMLVLHATLVPGLLLALGGLLVHQCFELLERTNGVTVGWPAHPWTFRIVIWSAMLLPALVLGPLFQQRVPFGARLLGAWWFLWLLSFGVFLFAPDAAPALLIAVLPTALLLAVLAWLPLPPAWRDLLSSLTLAASALFLYAATLLGATQGLHVLPAIWPWVGLFAVTAVAFVRGPGSGLAALVGILVLPLGMLLSINLPLYSEQRPQHLSVWYLQEADAPAARLHLQAAGDLPPTMAGMSGFTDRRENLFPWSDEPRPHQAEAVSAELPAPSLLVEEDRPVAGGRRLRLRLRSERDAAMLRLVLPAAAGDWTGDVEGVPINRGPVDGSETQEFTQLRVHGVQGRDVRITLEVESTGPLTAWLADYSHTLPAIAEGLRMARPATAVPQHWGDTAVVYREVTF
;
A
#
# COMPACT_ATOMS: atom_id res chain seq x y z
N GLU A 1 -7.42 8.96 -10.02
CA GLU A 1 -8.12 7.69 -10.29
C GLU A 1 -8.12 6.75 -9.07
N ARG A 2 -7.04 6.66 -8.31
CA ARG A 2 -6.97 5.78 -7.12
C ARG A 2 -7.99 6.09 -6.03
N ASN A 3 -8.37 7.35 -5.90
CA ASN A 3 -9.41 7.79 -4.96
C ASN A 3 -10.82 7.34 -5.35
N HIS A 4 -11.02 6.87 -6.59
CA HIS A 4 -12.27 6.29 -7.07
C HIS A 4 -12.28 4.77 -7.03
N TYR A 5 -11.13 4.14 -6.79
CA TYR A 5 -10.97 2.70 -6.79
C TYR A 5 -11.92 2.01 -5.81
N HIS A 6 -12.69 1.04 -6.32
CA HIS A 6 -13.73 0.32 -5.59
C HIS A 6 -14.83 1.22 -5.01
N THR A 7 -15.16 2.32 -5.68
CA THR A 7 -16.28 3.20 -5.34
C THR A 7 -17.24 3.32 -6.52
N PRO A 8 -18.47 3.85 -6.35
CA PRO A 8 -19.37 4.16 -7.47
C PRO A 8 -18.79 5.15 -8.48
N ASN A 9 -17.76 5.90 -8.10
CA ASN A 9 -17.06 6.84 -8.97
C ASN A 9 -16.01 6.16 -9.86
N ASP A 10 -15.74 4.86 -9.67
CA ASP A 10 -14.90 4.06 -10.56
C ASP A 10 -15.69 3.70 -11.83
N SER A 11 -15.85 4.68 -12.67
CA SER A 11 -16.70 4.67 -13.86
C SER A 11 -15.96 5.21 -15.09
N PRO A 12 -16.39 4.88 -16.31
CA PRO A 12 -15.77 5.39 -17.54
C PRO A 12 -15.68 6.92 -17.59
N ALA A 13 -16.60 7.65 -16.95
CA ALA A 13 -16.59 9.11 -16.90
C ALA A 13 -15.38 9.68 -16.11
N ASN A 14 -14.88 8.91 -15.14
CA ASN A 14 -13.75 9.29 -14.30
C ASN A 14 -12.43 8.61 -14.71
N LEU A 15 -12.45 7.84 -15.81
CA LEU A 15 -11.28 7.17 -16.34
C LEU A 15 -10.48 8.12 -17.24
N ASP A 16 -9.20 8.33 -16.92
CA ASP A 16 -8.29 9.10 -17.78
C ASP A 16 -7.96 8.30 -19.04
N PRO A 17 -8.30 8.79 -20.25
CA PRO A 17 -7.99 8.10 -21.50
C PRO A 17 -6.50 7.75 -21.67
N ARG A 18 -5.60 8.56 -21.07
CA ARG A 18 -4.16 8.28 -21.10
C ARG A 18 -3.79 7.03 -20.32
N THR A 19 -4.53 6.72 -19.25
CA THR A 19 -4.35 5.45 -18.51
C THR A 19 -4.74 4.26 -19.38
N VAL A 20 -5.86 4.35 -20.10
CA VAL A 20 -6.30 3.30 -21.05
C VAL A 20 -5.28 3.11 -22.16
N GLN A 21 -4.80 4.22 -22.75
CA GLN A 21 -3.76 4.18 -23.77
C GLN A 21 -2.47 3.53 -23.24
N HIS A 22 -2.03 3.91 -22.05
CA HIS A 22 -0.84 3.33 -21.43
C HIS A 22 -0.96 1.82 -21.20
N HIS A 23 -2.13 1.35 -20.76
CA HIS A 23 -2.38 -0.09 -20.64
C HIS A 23 -2.38 -0.78 -22.01
N GLY A 24 -3.00 -0.16 -23.03
CA GLY A 24 -2.98 -0.65 -24.40
C GLY A 24 -1.56 -0.78 -24.96
N ASP A 25 -0.76 0.26 -24.80
CA ASP A 25 0.64 0.30 -25.25
C ASP A 25 1.51 -0.77 -24.58
N ASN A 26 1.20 -1.16 -23.37
CA ASN A 26 1.90 -2.23 -22.66
C ASN A 26 1.37 -3.63 -23.02
N LEU A 27 0.06 -3.81 -23.06
CA LEU A 27 -0.56 -5.13 -23.21
C LEU A 27 -0.58 -5.61 -24.67
N PHE A 28 -0.76 -4.72 -25.63
CA PHE A 28 -0.87 -5.12 -27.03
C PHE A 28 0.43 -5.72 -27.59
N PRO A 29 1.61 -5.10 -27.40
CA PRO A 29 2.88 -5.73 -27.79
C PRO A 29 3.14 -7.05 -27.06
N LEU A 30 2.79 -7.14 -25.77
CA LEU A 30 2.92 -8.37 -25.00
C LEU A 30 2.01 -9.47 -25.55
N ALA A 31 0.77 -9.17 -25.87
CA ALA A 31 -0.17 -10.13 -26.47
C ALA A 31 0.33 -10.64 -27.82
N LEU A 32 0.83 -9.74 -28.69
CA LEU A 32 1.44 -10.11 -29.96
C LEU A 32 2.68 -10.99 -29.78
N TRP A 33 3.53 -10.65 -28.81
CA TRP A 33 4.72 -11.46 -28.51
C TRP A 33 4.31 -12.86 -28.03
N LEU A 34 3.38 -12.97 -27.08
CA LEU A 34 2.89 -14.26 -26.57
C LEU A 34 2.26 -15.11 -27.69
N ALA A 35 1.45 -14.48 -28.57
CA ALA A 35 0.79 -15.17 -29.66
C ALA A 35 1.79 -15.75 -30.71
N ASN A 36 2.97 -15.17 -30.83
CA ASN A 36 4.01 -15.58 -31.75
C ASN A 36 5.17 -16.35 -31.08
N SER A 37 5.12 -16.59 -29.79
CA SER A 37 6.16 -17.27 -29.01
C SER A 37 5.81 -18.74 -28.80
N ASP A 38 6.84 -19.58 -28.77
CA ASP A 38 6.70 -20.96 -28.30
C ASP A 38 6.61 -20.96 -26.76
N LEU A 39 5.41 -21.11 -26.23
CA LEU A 39 5.13 -21.14 -24.80
C LEU A 39 5.43 -22.51 -24.15
N SER A 40 5.79 -23.52 -24.95
CA SER A 40 6.16 -24.84 -24.44
C SER A 40 7.57 -24.87 -23.81
N ALA A 41 8.41 -23.88 -24.14
CA ALA A 41 9.74 -23.73 -23.60
C ALA A 41 9.66 -23.20 -22.14
N ALA A 42 9.74 -24.09 -21.16
CA ALA A 42 9.81 -23.70 -19.75
C ALA A 42 11.12 -22.96 -19.48
N HIS A 43 11.04 -21.65 -19.25
CA HIS A 43 12.17 -20.89 -18.72
C HIS A 43 12.34 -21.20 -17.24
N THR A 44 13.39 -21.95 -16.91
CA THR A 44 13.76 -22.21 -15.52
C THR A 44 14.72 -21.13 -15.04
N GLY A 45 14.28 -20.30 -14.11
CA GLY A 45 15.11 -19.27 -13.46
C GLY A 45 14.34 -17.99 -13.16
N ARG A 46 14.72 -17.34 -12.07
CA ARG A 46 14.15 -16.04 -11.71
C ARG A 46 14.84 -14.94 -12.51
N VAL A 47 14.05 -14.14 -13.20
CA VAL A 47 14.49 -12.95 -13.92
C VAL A 47 14.01 -11.73 -13.15
N VAL A 48 14.88 -10.78 -12.96
CA VAL A 48 14.56 -9.47 -12.38
C VAL A 48 14.63 -8.41 -13.46
N TYR A 49 13.86 -7.37 -13.30
CA TYR A 49 13.82 -6.28 -14.26
C TYR A 49 13.75 -4.93 -13.54
N ALA A 50 14.20 -3.90 -14.22
CA ALA A 50 14.01 -2.52 -13.82
C ALA A 50 13.70 -1.69 -15.06
N GLY A 51 12.73 -0.79 -14.92
CA GLY A 51 12.33 0.09 -16.01
C GLY A 51 11.98 1.48 -15.50
N VAL A 52 12.44 2.50 -16.24
CA VAL A 52 12.11 3.90 -15.96
C VAL A 52 12.00 4.64 -17.29
N TYR A 53 10.92 5.38 -17.49
CA TYR A 53 10.67 6.17 -18.71
C TYR A 53 10.78 5.39 -20.03
N GLY A 54 10.29 4.14 -20.05
CA GLY A 54 10.35 3.30 -21.24
C GLY A 54 11.70 2.64 -21.50
N LEU A 55 12.71 2.92 -20.69
CA LEU A 55 13.97 2.17 -20.70
C LEU A 55 13.83 0.94 -19.81
N TRP A 56 14.12 -0.23 -20.36
CA TRP A 56 14.04 -1.51 -19.67
C TRP A 56 15.38 -2.20 -19.62
N ALA A 57 15.71 -2.74 -18.46
CA ALA A 57 16.81 -3.67 -18.28
C ALA A 57 16.29 -4.92 -17.57
N GLN A 58 16.69 -6.09 -18.03
CA GLN A 58 16.37 -7.36 -17.40
C GLN A 58 17.63 -8.25 -17.34
N TRP A 59 17.73 -9.04 -16.28
CA TRP A 59 18.83 -9.96 -16.11
C TRP A 59 18.43 -11.10 -15.16
N PRO A 60 19.13 -12.25 -15.18
CA PRO A 60 18.93 -13.31 -14.19
C PRO A 60 19.17 -12.76 -12.77
N GLN A 61 18.31 -13.11 -11.82
CA GLN A 61 18.43 -12.65 -10.43
C GLN A 61 19.83 -12.91 -9.85
N SER A 62 20.44 -14.03 -10.20
CA SER A 62 21.81 -14.38 -9.79
C SER A 62 22.87 -13.37 -10.25
N ALA A 63 22.66 -12.67 -11.36
CA ALA A 63 23.58 -11.64 -11.84
C ALA A 63 23.53 -10.35 -11.00
N THR A 64 22.49 -10.13 -10.19
CA THR A 64 22.36 -8.92 -9.35
C THR A 64 23.55 -8.79 -8.38
N ALA A 65 23.98 -9.89 -7.76
CA ALA A 65 25.14 -9.88 -6.87
C ALA A 65 26.45 -9.49 -7.62
N ILE A 66 26.61 -9.98 -8.84
CA ILE A 66 27.77 -9.65 -9.69
C ILE A 66 27.74 -8.16 -10.04
N LEU A 67 26.59 -7.63 -10.45
CA LEU A 67 26.43 -6.22 -10.80
C LEU A 67 26.64 -5.29 -9.60
N LEU A 68 26.22 -5.70 -8.40
CA LEU A 68 26.55 -5.00 -7.16
C LEU A 68 28.05 -5.02 -6.88
N GLY A 69 28.71 -6.17 -7.08
CA GLY A 69 30.17 -6.28 -6.95
C GLY A 69 30.89 -5.38 -7.95
N VAL A 70 30.47 -5.35 -9.21
CA VAL A 70 31.02 -4.45 -10.23
C VAL A 70 30.83 -2.99 -9.82
N ALA A 71 29.65 -2.60 -9.35
CA ALA A 71 29.41 -1.23 -8.87
C ALA A 71 30.34 -0.85 -7.71
N ALA A 72 30.57 -1.77 -6.75
CA ALA A 72 31.52 -1.54 -5.66
C ALA A 72 32.96 -1.31 -6.18
N LEU A 73 33.42 -2.16 -7.09
CA LEU A 73 34.75 -2.03 -7.69
C LEU A 73 34.92 -0.70 -8.45
N LEU A 74 33.89 -0.25 -9.15
CA LEU A 74 33.88 1.04 -9.84
C LEU A 74 33.93 2.21 -8.85
N LEU A 75 33.20 2.15 -7.73
CA LEU A 75 33.27 3.17 -6.67
C LEU A 75 34.63 3.18 -5.99
N ILE A 76 35.27 2.03 -5.79
CA ILE A 76 36.65 1.92 -5.30
C ILE A 76 37.60 2.57 -6.31
N ALA A 77 37.51 2.21 -7.60
CA ALA A 77 38.35 2.77 -8.65
C ALA A 77 38.20 4.30 -8.76
N ALA A 78 37.00 4.84 -8.61
CA ALA A 78 36.76 6.26 -8.50
C ALA A 78 37.48 6.86 -7.28
N GLY A 79 37.36 6.22 -6.11
CA GLY A 79 37.96 6.68 -4.85
C GLY A 79 39.48 6.73 -4.86
N LEU A 80 40.14 5.84 -5.60
CA LEU A 80 41.62 5.81 -5.72
C LEU A 80 42.20 7.06 -6.43
N ARG A 81 41.41 7.69 -7.29
CA ARG A 81 41.83 8.87 -8.07
C ARG A 81 41.22 10.19 -7.63
N TRP A 82 40.11 10.11 -6.88
CA TRP A 82 39.49 11.30 -6.36
C TRP A 82 40.25 11.79 -5.13
N GLU A 83 40.49 13.09 -5.03
CA GLU A 83 41.02 13.70 -3.83
C GLU A 83 40.00 13.65 -2.67
N ALA A 84 39.66 12.44 -2.28
CA ALA A 84 38.63 12.19 -1.26
C ALA A 84 39.19 12.34 0.16
N GLY A 85 40.48 12.57 0.29
CA GLY A 85 41.17 12.52 1.59
C GLY A 85 41.36 11.10 2.10
N ALA A 86 41.56 10.96 3.41
CA ALA A 86 41.72 9.62 4.01
C ALA A 86 40.43 8.80 3.87
N ALA A 87 40.57 7.47 3.71
CA ALA A 87 39.45 6.53 3.62
C ALA A 87 38.43 6.70 4.77
N MET A 88 38.92 7.10 5.96
CA MET A 88 38.09 7.42 7.11
C MET A 88 37.08 8.59 6.82
N LEU A 89 37.47 9.60 6.03
CA LEU A 89 36.56 10.67 5.67
C LEU A 89 35.45 10.20 4.73
N VAL A 90 35.75 9.29 3.80
CA VAL A 90 34.72 8.66 2.94
C VAL A 90 33.77 7.82 3.78
N LEU A 91 34.29 7.03 4.73
CA LEU A 91 33.49 6.25 5.65
C LEU A 91 32.51 7.14 6.47
N HIS A 92 33.02 8.21 7.07
CA HIS A 92 32.16 9.16 7.78
C HIS A 92 31.13 9.79 6.84
N ALA A 93 31.55 10.20 5.64
CA ALA A 93 30.64 10.75 4.63
C ALA A 93 29.57 9.78 4.14
N THR A 94 29.83 8.48 4.24
CA THR A 94 28.84 7.43 3.91
C THR A 94 27.73 7.34 4.97
N LEU A 95 28.03 7.58 6.23
CA LEU A 95 27.02 7.50 7.30
C LEU A 95 26.11 8.74 7.35
N VAL A 96 26.60 9.90 6.94
CA VAL A 96 25.88 11.16 7.04
C VAL A 96 24.57 11.18 6.24
N PRO A 97 24.51 10.78 4.95
CA PRO A 97 23.25 10.69 4.22
C PRO A 97 22.20 9.83 4.91
N GLY A 98 22.62 8.70 5.50
CA GLY A 98 21.75 7.82 6.27
C GLY A 98 21.20 8.50 7.53
N LEU A 99 22.04 9.22 8.25
CA LEU A 99 21.63 9.99 9.42
C LEU A 99 20.62 11.10 9.03
N LEU A 100 20.92 11.86 7.97
CA LEU A 100 20.04 12.94 7.50
C LEU A 100 18.71 12.38 7.02
N LEU A 101 18.73 11.24 6.33
CA LEU A 101 17.52 10.53 5.90
C LEU A 101 16.69 10.06 7.10
N ALA A 102 17.31 9.49 8.11
CA ALA A 102 16.64 9.04 9.34
C ALA A 102 16.02 10.21 10.12
N LEU A 103 16.74 11.32 10.26
CA LEU A 103 16.22 12.54 10.90
C LEU A 103 15.05 13.14 10.12
N GLY A 104 15.16 13.21 8.80
CA GLY A 104 14.08 13.67 7.93
C GLY A 104 12.85 12.76 8.02
N GLY A 105 13.04 11.45 7.99
CA GLY A 105 11.97 10.47 8.16
C GLY A 105 11.27 10.55 9.51
N LEU A 106 12.06 10.73 10.60
CA LEU A 106 11.50 10.96 11.92
C LEU A 106 10.67 12.25 11.96
N LEU A 107 11.15 13.32 11.35
CA LEU A 107 10.42 14.59 11.29
C LEU A 107 9.12 14.46 10.47
N VAL A 108 9.14 13.75 9.33
CA VAL A 108 7.93 13.41 8.57
C VAL A 108 6.95 12.65 9.45
N HIS A 109 7.41 11.61 10.13
CA HIS A 109 6.56 10.81 11.03
C HIS A 109 5.90 11.69 12.10
N GLN A 110 6.66 12.55 12.79
CA GLN A 110 6.11 13.46 13.80
C GLN A 110 5.11 14.47 13.23
N CYS A 111 5.36 14.98 12.00
CA CYS A 111 4.41 15.85 11.33
C CYS A 111 3.09 15.13 11.03
N PHE A 112 3.16 13.88 10.56
CA PHE A 112 1.96 13.09 10.26
C PHE A 112 1.21 12.68 11.51
N GLU A 113 1.88 12.29 12.58
CA GLU A 113 1.27 12.05 13.89
C GLU A 113 0.49 13.29 14.40
N LEU A 114 1.09 14.48 14.21
CA LEU A 114 0.41 15.73 14.57
C LEU A 114 -0.82 16.00 13.69
N LEU A 115 -0.72 15.76 12.37
CA LEU A 115 -1.85 15.92 11.44
C LEU A 115 -2.96 14.91 11.75
N GLU A 116 -2.63 13.67 12.06
CA GLU A 116 -3.61 12.65 12.47
C GLU A 116 -4.36 13.08 13.73
N ARG A 117 -3.64 13.58 14.74
CA ARG A 117 -4.24 14.06 16.00
C ARG A 117 -5.08 15.33 15.85
N THR A 118 -4.80 16.17 14.84
CA THR A 118 -5.46 17.48 14.70
C THR A 118 -6.63 17.45 13.74
N ASN A 119 -6.60 16.66 12.69
CA ASN A 119 -7.65 16.64 11.66
C ASN A 119 -8.00 15.22 11.15
N GLY A 120 -7.59 14.17 11.87
CA GLY A 120 -7.96 12.78 11.55
C GLY A 120 -7.39 12.25 10.25
N VAL A 121 -6.25 12.78 9.77
CA VAL A 121 -5.61 12.31 8.54
C VAL A 121 -5.13 10.87 8.70
N THR A 122 -5.92 9.92 8.24
CA THR A 122 -5.54 8.49 8.19
C THR A 122 -5.33 7.97 6.78
N VAL A 123 -5.58 8.78 5.74
CA VAL A 123 -5.78 8.28 4.38
C VAL A 123 -4.91 8.95 3.34
N GLY A 124 -4.57 8.14 2.37
CA GLY A 124 -3.63 8.41 1.32
C GLY A 124 -4.04 9.38 0.21
N TRP A 125 -5.24 9.95 0.17
CA TRP A 125 -5.70 10.86 -0.90
C TRP A 125 -6.50 12.06 -0.41
N PRO A 126 -5.86 12.97 0.31
CA PRO A 126 -6.51 14.20 0.77
C PRO A 126 -6.93 15.07 -0.41
N ALA A 127 -7.93 15.94 -0.20
CA ALA A 127 -8.41 16.88 -1.23
C ALA A 127 -7.28 17.76 -1.80
N HIS A 128 -6.34 18.13 -0.95
CA HIS A 128 -5.20 18.97 -1.31
C HIS A 128 -3.85 18.26 -1.12
N PRO A 129 -3.51 17.25 -1.93
CA PRO A 129 -2.31 16.41 -1.72
C PRO A 129 -0.99 17.19 -1.81
N TRP A 130 -1.00 18.37 -2.43
CA TRP A 130 0.21 19.21 -2.56
C TRP A 130 0.67 19.78 -1.21
N THR A 131 -0.24 20.04 -0.24
CA THR A 131 0.14 20.52 1.10
C THR A 131 0.92 19.46 1.86
N PHE A 132 0.45 18.21 1.81
CA PHE A 132 1.14 17.06 2.43
C PHE A 132 2.49 16.80 1.77
N ARG A 133 2.60 16.99 0.44
CA ARG A 133 3.89 16.90 -0.24
C ARG A 133 4.87 17.98 0.23
N ILE A 134 4.40 19.22 0.41
CA ILE A 134 5.22 20.29 0.99
C ILE A 134 5.73 19.87 2.37
N VAL A 135 4.86 19.30 3.23
CA VAL A 135 5.27 18.80 4.55
C VAL A 135 6.35 17.73 4.42
N ILE A 136 6.11 16.69 3.61
CA ILE A 136 7.07 15.60 3.41
C ILE A 136 8.41 16.14 2.93
N TRP A 137 8.41 16.95 1.86
CA TRP A 137 9.65 17.41 1.25
C TRP A 137 10.41 18.37 2.13
N SER A 138 9.72 19.33 2.77
CA SER A 138 10.38 20.26 3.68
C SER A 138 10.94 19.56 4.92
N ALA A 139 10.19 18.61 5.51
CA ALA A 139 10.64 17.82 6.64
C ALA A 139 11.87 16.95 6.30
N MET A 140 11.90 16.35 5.10
CA MET A 140 13.03 15.54 4.65
C MET A 140 14.26 16.39 4.33
N LEU A 141 14.07 17.57 3.73
CA LEU A 141 15.17 18.46 3.36
C LEU A 141 15.75 19.22 4.55
N LEU A 142 14.93 19.52 5.54
CA LEU A 142 15.32 20.41 6.64
C LEU A 142 16.60 19.95 7.37
N PRO A 143 16.78 18.68 7.78
CA PRO A 143 18.04 18.24 8.37
C PRO A 143 19.25 18.45 7.45
N ALA A 144 19.12 18.21 6.15
CA ALA A 144 20.22 18.42 5.20
C ALA A 144 20.55 19.90 4.99
N LEU A 145 19.55 20.79 5.00
CA LEU A 145 19.75 22.23 4.86
C LEU A 145 20.37 22.84 6.12
N VAL A 146 20.01 22.35 7.31
CA VAL A 146 20.52 22.87 8.59
C VAL A 146 21.89 22.28 8.93
N LEU A 147 22.06 20.98 8.81
CA LEU A 147 23.29 20.28 9.22
C LEU A 147 24.31 20.15 8.08
N GLY A 148 23.87 20.12 6.82
CA GLY A 148 24.72 19.97 5.65
C GLY A 148 25.90 20.94 5.60
N PRO A 149 25.72 22.26 5.84
CA PRO A 149 26.82 23.23 5.87
C PRO A 149 27.95 22.89 6.83
N LEU A 150 27.64 22.27 7.99
CA LEU A 150 28.64 21.86 8.97
C LEU A 150 29.56 20.75 8.43
N PHE A 151 29.00 19.83 7.64
CA PHE A 151 29.78 18.78 6.99
C PHE A 151 30.54 19.31 5.77
N GLN A 152 29.93 20.22 5.00
CA GLN A 152 30.57 20.82 3.82
C GLN A 152 31.86 21.56 4.16
N GLN A 153 31.93 22.16 5.35
CA GLN A 153 33.14 22.88 5.80
C GLN A 153 34.27 21.91 6.23
N ARG A 154 33.95 20.69 6.65
CA ARG A 154 34.89 19.74 7.24
C ARG A 154 35.25 18.58 6.35
N VAL A 155 34.41 18.25 5.37
CA VAL A 155 34.56 17.07 4.52
C VAL A 155 34.72 17.50 3.06
N PRO A 156 35.79 17.13 2.38
CA PRO A 156 36.03 17.47 0.97
C PRO A 156 34.89 17.01 0.08
N PHE A 157 34.69 17.74 -1.03
CA PHE A 157 33.63 17.43 -2.01
C PHE A 157 33.66 15.98 -2.51
N GLY A 158 34.86 15.50 -2.89
CA GLY A 158 35.02 14.11 -3.37
C GLY A 158 34.60 13.07 -2.33
N ALA A 159 34.94 13.27 -1.05
CA ALA A 159 34.54 12.38 0.02
C ALA A 159 33.01 12.40 0.24
N ARG A 160 32.36 13.56 0.17
CA ARG A 160 30.91 13.68 0.29
C ARG A 160 30.19 13.00 -0.88
N LEU A 161 30.68 13.21 -2.08
CA LEU A 161 30.14 12.59 -3.30
C LEU A 161 30.25 11.05 -3.24
N LEU A 162 31.44 10.54 -2.98
CA LEU A 162 31.66 9.10 -2.86
C LEU A 162 30.88 8.49 -1.70
N GLY A 163 30.83 9.19 -0.56
CA GLY A 163 30.08 8.74 0.61
C GLY A 163 28.59 8.59 0.33
N ALA A 164 27.98 9.56 -0.38
CA ALA A 164 26.57 9.46 -0.78
C ALA A 164 26.31 8.24 -1.69
N TRP A 165 27.21 7.93 -2.63
CA TRP A 165 27.05 6.76 -3.50
C TRP A 165 27.36 5.44 -2.81
N TRP A 166 28.31 5.41 -1.88
CA TRP A 166 28.52 4.23 -1.03
C TRP A 166 27.32 3.94 -0.13
N PHE A 167 26.68 4.97 0.40
CA PHE A 167 25.45 4.76 1.16
C PHE A 167 24.33 4.15 0.30
N LEU A 168 24.11 4.67 -0.92
CA LEU A 168 23.09 4.12 -1.82
C LEU A 168 23.44 2.70 -2.25
N TRP A 169 24.73 2.39 -2.45
CA TRP A 169 25.19 1.05 -2.70
C TRP A 169 24.92 0.12 -1.53
N LEU A 170 25.24 0.54 -0.30
CA LEU A 170 24.94 -0.23 0.92
C LEU A 170 23.44 -0.49 1.07
N LEU A 171 22.62 0.51 0.78
CA LEU A 171 21.17 0.36 0.77
C LEU A 171 20.72 -0.66 -0.28
N SER A 172 21.27 -0.59 -1.49
CA SER A 172 20.99 -1.56 -2.57
C SER A 172 21.41 -2.98 -2.20
N PHE A 173 22.56 -3.12 -1.55
CA PHE A 173 23.06 -4.41 -1.06
C PHE A 173 22.17 -4.95 0.08
N GLY A 174 21.75 -4.08 1.03
CA GLY A 174 20.82 -4.47 2.08
C GLY A 174 19.48 -4.93 1.49
N VAL A 175 18.91 -4.19 0.54
CA VAL A 175 17.68 -4.61 -0.15
C VAL A 175 17.89 -5.95 -0.88
N PHE A 176 19.04 -6.17 -1.50
CA PHE A 176 19.35 -7.46 -2.14
C PHE A 176 19.33 -8.63 -1.15
N LEU A 177 19.79 -8.44 0.08
CA LEU A 177 19.79 -9.49 1.09
C LEU A 177 18.38 -9.86 1.59
N PHE A 178 17.48 -8.90 1.73
CA PHE A 178 16.15 -9.11 2.32
C PHE A 178 15.01 -9.19 1.29
N ALA A 179 15.18 -8.55 0.14
CA ALA A 179 14.19 -8.48 -0.94
C ALA A 179 14.91 -8.43 -2.31
N PRO A 180 15.53 -9.53 -2.75
CA PRO A 180 16.41 -9.55 -3.93
C PRO A 180 15.71 -9.09 -5.21
N ASP A 181 14.40 -9.29 -5.32
CA ASP A 181 13.61 -8.85 -6.48
C ASP A 181 13.40 -7.33 -6.53
N ALA A 182 13.59 -6.61 -5.41
CA ALA A 182 13.49 -5.15 -5.33
C ALA A 182 14.84 -4.44 -5.57
N ALA A 183 15.97 -5.14 -5.43
CA ALA A 183 17.31 -4.57 -5.60
C ALA A 183 17.58 -3.92 -6.97
N PRO A 184 17.04 -4.45 -8.11
CA PRO A 184 17.20 -3.84 -9.42
C PRO A 184 16.81 -2.37 -9.49
N ALA A 185 15.83 -2.00 -8.73
CA ALA A 185 15.29 -0.65 -8.71
C ALA A 185 16.30 0.42 -8.19
N LEU A 186 17.16 0.04 -7.29
CA LEU A 186 18.27 0.89 -6.81
C LEU A 186 19.51 0.73 -7.69
N LEU A 187 19.80 -0.49 -8.10
CA LEU A 187 20.98 -0.81 -8.89
C LEU A 187 21.00 -0.09 -10.25
N ILE A 188 19.83 0.13 -10.86
CA ILE A 188 19.72 0.88 -12.13
C ILE A 188 20.25 2.30 -12.03
N ALA A 189 20.27 2.90 -10.85
CA ALA A 189 20.88 4.21 -10.62
C ALA A 189 22.34 4.09 -10.17
N VAL A 190 22.65 3.13 -9.32
CA VAL A 190 23.98 2.98 -8.71
C VAL A 190 25.01 2.56 -9.75
N LEU A 191 24.72 1.56 -10.58
CA LEU A 191 25.71 0.98 -11.50
C LEU A 191 26.16 1.96 -12.61
N PRO A 192 25.26 2.63 -13.36
CA PRO A 192 25.66 3.62 -14.36
C PRO A 192 26.41 4.80 -13.76
N THR A 193 25.98 5.23 -12.57
CA THR A 193 26.64 6.35 -11.88
C THR A 193 28.03 5.97 -11.38
N ALA A 194 28.19 4.78 -10.82
CA ALA A 194 29.50 4.26 -10.40
C ALA A 194 30.46 4.18 -11.60
N LEU A 195 29.98 3.71 -12.76
CA LEU A 195 30.74 3.68 -13.99
C LEU A 195 31.16 5.09 -14.43
N LEU A 196 30.22 6.04 -14.46
CA LEU A 196 30.52 7.39 -14.89
C LEU A 196 31.49 8.10 -13.93
N LEU A 197 31.34 7.92 -12.63
CA LEU A 197 32.26 8.45 -11.63
C LEU A 197 33.66 7.83 -11.77
N ALA A 198 33.76 6.54 -12.03
CA ALA A 198 35.04 5.89 -12.29
C ALA A 198 35.70 6.47 -13.56
N VAL A 199 34.96 6.61 -14.67
CA VAL A 199 35.45 7.22 -15.90
C VAL A 199 35.93 8.64 -15.67
N LEU A 200 35.13 9.51 -15.03
CA LEU A 200 35.48 10.89 -14.73
C LEU A 200 36.71 11.00 -13.83
N ALA A 201 36.92 10.07 -12.91
CA ALA A 201 38.08 10.06 -12.03
C ALA A 201 39.40 9.79 -12.77
N TRP A 202 39.34 9.01 -13.86
CA TRP A 202 40.52 8.58 -14.61
C TRP A 202 40.76 9.42 -15.89
N LEU A 203 39.81 10.23 -16.32
CA LEU A 203 40.00 11.17 -17.43
C LEU A 203 40.91 12.33 -17.00
N PRO A 204 41.79 12.78 -17.88
CA PRO A 204 42.68 13.92 -17.62
C PRO A 204 41.93 15.25 -17.74
N LEU A 205 40.91 15.43 -16.91
CA LEU A 205 40.08 16.65 -16.87
C LEU A 205 40.61 17.64 -15.83
N PRO A 206 40.54 18.95 -16.10
CA PRO A 206 40.74 19.98 -15.08
C PRO A 206 39.78 19.74 -13.88
N PRO A 207 40.24 19.97 -12.64
CA PRO A 207 39.40 19.70 -11.43
C PRO A 207 38.02 20.33 -11.49
N ALA A 208 37.90 21.58 -11.97
CA ALA A 208 36.65 22.30 -12.10
C ALA A 208 35.63 21.58 -13.02
N TRP A 209 36.11 21.05 -14.16
CA TRP A 209 35.25 20.29 -15.07
C TRP A 209 34.84 18.93 -14.50
N ARG A 210 35.78 18.25 -13.85
CA ARG A 210 35.49 16.96 -13.15
C ARG A 210 34.43 17.16 -12.08
N ASP A 211 34.56 18.19 -11.25
CA ASP A 211 33.58 18.51 -10.20
C ASP A 211 32.20 18.92 -10.77
N LEU A 212 32.21 19.71 -11.86
CA LEU A 212 30.96 20.06 -12.55
C LEU A 212 30.23 18.84 -13.10
N LEU A 213 30.93 18.01 -13.89
CA LEU A 213 30.35 16.80 -14.49
C LEU A 213 29.85 15.83 -13.43
N SER A 214 30.59 15.67 -12.32
CA SER A 214 30.15 14.80 -11.20
C SER A 214 28.92 15.37 -10.50
N SER A 215 28.83 16.69 -10.38
CA SER A 215 27.64 17.33 -9.81
C SER A 215 26.42 17.19 -10.74
N LEU A 216 26.62 17.30 -12.06
CA LEU A 216 25.58 17.06 -13.06
C LEU A 216 25.13 15.59 -13.04
N THR A 217 26.06 14.65 -12.88
CA THR A 217 25.74 13.22 -12.72
C THR A 217 24.89 12.96 -11.48
N LEU A 218 25.27 13.58 -10.35
CA LEU A 218 24.50 13.48 -9.11
C LEU A 218 23.09 14.06 -9.31
N ALA A 219 22.98 15.24 -9.91
CA ALA A 219 21.70 15.89 -10.15
C ALA A 219 20.81 15.10 -11.12
N ALA A 220 21.38 14.54 -12.19
CA ALA A 220 20.67 13.70 -13.15
C ALA A 220 20.17 12.39 -12.50
N SER A 221 21.01 11.73 -11.71
CA SER A 221 20.63 10.52 -11.00
C SER A 221 19.58 10.80 -9.92
N ALA A 222 19.71 11.93 -9.22
CA ALA A 222 18.71 12.36 -8.25
C ALA A 222 17.37 12.66 -8.93
N LEU A 223 17.38 13.35 -10.06
CA LEU A 223 16.17 13.64 -10.84
C LEU A 223 15.53 12.33 -11.36
N PHE A 224 16.35 11.40 -11.85
CA PHE A 224 15.89 10.11 -12.34
C PHE A 224 15.22 9.29 -11.23
N LEU A 225 15.85 9.15 -10.07
CA LEU A 225 15.28 8.47 -8.90
C LEU A 225 14.05 9.21 -8.36
N TYR A 226 14.12 10.53 -8.29
CA TYR A 226 13.04 11.37 -7.78
C TYR A 226 11.80 11.34 -8.69
N ALA A 227 11.98 11.39 -10.01
CA ALA A 227 10.86 11.35 -10.93
C ALA A 227 10.14 9.99 -10.88
N ALA A 228 10.86 8.89 -10.72
CA ALA A 228 10.26 7.57 -10.52
C ALA A 228 9.42 7.52 -9.24
N THR A 229 9.90 8.14 -8.16
CA THR A 229 9.17 8.22 -6.88
C THR A 229 8.06 9.27 -6.88
N LEU A 230 8.24 10.38 -7.60
CA LEU A 230 7.20 11.40 -7.76
C LEU A 230 5.97 10.81 -8.45
N LEU A 231 6.19 10.04 -9.50
CA LEU A 231 5.11 9.32 -10.19
C LEU A 231 4.44 8.28 -9.29
N GLY A 232 5.18 7.61 -8.40
CA GLY A 232 4.65 6.70 -7.40
C GLY A 232 3.96 7.40 -6.23
N ALA A 233 4.58 8.44 -5.67
CA ALA A 233 4.07 9.19 -4.51
C ALA A 233 2.87 10.09 -4.82
N THR A 234 2.60 10.41 -6.09
CA THR A 234 1.36 11.10 -6.49
C THR A 234 0.12 10.27 -6.22
N GLN A 235 0.29 8.99 -5.95
CA GLN A 235 -0.79 8.01 -5.86
C GLN A 235 -1.27 7.72 -4.43
N GLY A 236 -0.78 8.43 -3.41
CA GLY A 236 -1.33 8.32 -2.06
C GLY A 236 -0.29 8.13 -0.96
N LEU A 237 -0.63 8.59 0.24
CA LEU A 237 0.20 8.54 1.45
C LEU A 237 0.44 7.11 1.97
N HIS A 238 -0.33 6.11 1.53
CA HIS A 238 -0.10 4.69 1.81
C HIS A 238 1.27 4.16 1.34
N VAL A 239 1.98 4.93 0.53
CA VAL A 239 3.29 4.57 -0.02
C VAL A 239 4.42 4.95 0.93
N LEU A 240 4.16 5.65 2.06
CA LEU A 240 5.20 5.99 3.05
C LEU A 240 5.95 4.77 3.61
N PRO A 241 5.32 3.59 3.84
CA PRO A 241 6.05 2.37 4.18
C PRO A 241 6.83 1.76 3.01
N ALA A 242 6.57 2.18 1.76
CA ALA A 242 7.25 1.62 0.60
C ALA A 242 8.64 2.23 0.41
N ILE A 243 9.59 1.42 -0.05
CA ILE A 243 10.99 1.82 -0.27
C ILE A 243 11.14 3.01 -1.25
N TRP A 244 10.22 3.15 -2.20
CA TRP A 244 10.32 4.11 -3.30
C TRP A 244 10.33 5.59 -2.90
N PRO A 245 9.47 6.07 -1.98
CA PRO A 245 9.58 7.44 -1.50
C PRO A 245 10.93 7.74 -0.86
N TRP A 246 11.47 6.77 -0.13
CA TRP A 246 12.76 6.92 0.54
C TRP A 246 13.92 7.06 -0.43
N VAL A 247 13.87 6.39 -1.59
CA VAL A 247 14.90 6.50 -2.63
C VAL A 247 14.91 7.91 -3.25
N GLY A 248 13.75 8.45 -3.57
CA GLY A 248 13.67 9.82 -4.10
C GLY A 248 14.05 10.89 -3.07
N LEU A 249 13.63 10.68 -1.83
CA LEU A 249 13.99 11.54 -0.71
C LEU A 249 15.50 11.48 -0.42
N PHE A 250 16.11 10.30 -0.52
CA PHE A 250 17.56 10.14 -0.47
C PHE A 250 18.25 10.98 -1.53
N ALA A 251 17.79 10.95 -2.79
CA ALA A 251 18.41 11.69 -3.88
C ALA A 251 18.45 13.19 -3.58
N VAL A 252 17.34 13.76 -3.10
CA VAL A 252 17.25 15.18 -2.74
C VAL A 252 18.13 15.50 -1.53
N THR A 253 18.14 14.64 -0.52
CA THR A 253 19.00 14.79 0.67
C THR A 253 20.47 14.69 0.31
N ALA A 254 20.85 13.78 -0.59
CA ALA A 254 22.21 13.62 -1.07
C ALA A 254 22.69 14.83 -1.87
N VAL A 255 21.85 15.40 -2.74
CA VAL A 255 22.17 16.65 -3.46
C VAL A 255 22.39 17.79 -2.48
N ALA A 256 21.52 17.96 -1.49
CA ALA A 256 21.66 18.99 -0.48
C ALA A 256 22.92 18.79 0.39
N PHE A 257 23.27 17.55 0.71
CA PHE A 257 24.49 17.20 1.43
C PHE A 257 25.76 17.48 0.62
N VAL A 258 25.77 17.11 -0.67
CA VAL A 258 26.97 17.22 -1.53
C VAL A 258 27.19 18.65 -2.04
N ARG A 259 26.14 19.33 -2.45
CA ARG A 259 26.18 20.65 -3.11
C ARG A 259 25.17 21.64 -2.55
N GLY A 260 24.62 21.41 -1.39
CA GLY A 260 23.62 22.30 -0.82
C GLY A 260 24.06 23.76 -0.82
N PRO A 261 23.11 24.69 -0.89
CA PRO A 261 23.43 26.11 -0.83
C PRO A 261 24.11 26.40 0.51
N GLY A 262 25.33 26.90 0.49
CA GLY A 262 26.07 27.31 1.67
C GLY A 262 25.47 28.54 2.40
N SER A 263 24.23 28.89 2.09
CA SER A 263 23.55 30.07 2.62
C SER A 263 22.52 29.67 3.68
N GLY A 264 22.56 30.32 4.83
CA GLY A 264 21.54 30.22 5.86
C GLY A 264 20.13 30.58 5.38
N LEU A 265 20.02 31.26 4.22
CA LEU A 265 18.74 31.56 3.57
C LEU A 265 17.96 30.30 3.19
N ALA A 266 18.59 29.25 2.63
CA ALA A 266 17.89 28.03 2.27
C ALA A 266 17.40 27.27 3.51
N ALA A 267 18.21 27.25 4.58
CA ALA A 267 17.78 26.70 5.87
C ALA A 267 16.60 27.49 6.45
N LEU A 268 16.65 28.81 6.41
CA LEU A 268 15.56 29.69 6.85
C LEU A 268 14.27 29.43 6.04
N VAL A 269 14.36 29.34 4.72
CA VAL A 269 13.22 29.01 3.86
C VAL A 269 12.64 27.64 4.25
N GLY A 270 13.48 26.62 4.45
CA GLY A 270 13.00 25.29 4.89
C GLY A 270 12.30 25.33 6.25
N ILE A 271 12.83 26.10 7.21
CA ILE A 271 12.24 26.30 8.54
C ILE A 271 10.86 26.99 8.44
N LEU A 272 10.65 27.88 7.46
CA LEU A 272 9.37 28.57 7.29
C LEU A 272 8.36 27.76 6.46
N VAL A 273 8.82 27.01 5.47
CA VAL A 273 7.95 26.26 4.56
C VAL A 273 7.30 25.08 5.27
N LEU A 274 8.00 24.39 6.17
CA LEU A 274 7.44 23.26 6.91
C LEU A 274 6.21 23.66 7.76
N PRO A 275 6.28 24.64 8.67
CA PRO A 275 5.10 25.03 9.46
C PRO A 275 4.00 25.65 8.58
N LEU A 276 4.33 26.31 7.48
CA LEU A 276 3.32 26.77 6.52
C LEU A 276 2.59 25.58 5.87
N GLY A 277 3.31 24.56 5.44
CA GLY A 277 2.73 23.33 4.89
C GLY A 277 1.82 22.62 5.92
N MET A 278 2.27 22.55 7.18
CA MET A 278 1.47 22.01 8.29
C MET A 278 0.19 22.82 8.49
N LEU A 279 0.30 24.16 8.59
CA LEU A 279 -0.84 25.05 8.78
C LEU A 279 -1.86 24.89 7.64
N LEU A 280 -1.42 24.83 6.40
CA LEU A 280 -2.30 24.61 5.25
C LEU A 280 -2.96 23.22 5.31
N SER A 281 -2.20 22.18 5.67
CA SER A 281 -2.74 20.80 5.79
C SER A 281 -3.78 20.66 6.90
N ILE A 282 -3.66 21.44 7.98
CA ILE A 282 -4.61 21.42 9.11
C ILE A 282 -5.90 22.18 8.76
N ASN A 283 -5.79 23.30 8.03
CA ASN A 283 -6.93 24.21 7.83
C ASN A 283 -7.69 23.98 6.50
N LEU A 284 -7.11 23.29 5.54
CA LEU A 284 -7.81 22.98 4.30
C LEU A 284 -8.68 21.72 4.47
N PRO A 285 -9.83 21.63 3.76
CA PRO A 285 -10.69 20.46 3.81
C PRO A 285 -9.92 19.18 3.47
N LEU A 286 -10.10 18.14 4.29
CA LEU A 286 -9.44 16.86 4.07
C LEU A 286 -10.01 16.12 2.87
N TYR A 287 -11.30 16.25 2.63
CA TYR A 287 -12.02 15.58 1.53
C TYR A 287 -12.77 16.60 0.66
N SER A 288 -13.04 16.21 -0.58
CA SER A 288 -13.83 16.96 -1.56
C SER A 288 -14.66 15.99 -2.41
N GLU A 289 -15.59 16.51 -3.24
CA GLU A 289 -16.34 15.67 -4.17
C GLU A 289 -15.44 14.92 -5.17
N GLN A 290 -14.32 15.54 -5.59
CA GLN A 290 -13.34 14.92 -6.48
C GLN A 290 -12.39 13.94 -5.76
N ARG A 291 -12.25 14.11 -4.44
CA ARG A 291 -11.44 13.26 -3.57
C ARG A 291 -12.23 12.92 -2.30
N PRO A 292 -13.27 12.08 -2.45
CA PRO A 292 -14.20 11.82 -1.36
C PRO A 292 -13.57 10.94 -0.29
N GLN A 293 -14.10 11.09 0.91
CA GLN A 293 -13.89 10.14 1.99
C GLN A 293 -14.53 8.80 1.64
N HIS A 294 -13.84 7.71 1.87
CA HIS A 294 -14.47 6.40 1.80
C HIS A 294 -15.26 6.15 3.08
N LEU A 295 -16.58 6.03 2.93
CA LEU A 295 -17.50 5.84 4.04
C LEU A 295 -18.68 4.98 3.61
N SER A 296 -18.77 3.76 4.15
CA SER A 296 -19.86 2.83 3.91
C SER A 296 -20.72 2.66 5.16
N VAL A 297 -22.01 2.49 4.97
CA VAL A 297 -23.01 2.26 6.03
C VAL A 297 -23.28 0.76 6.09
N TRP A 298 -23.08 0.16 7.26
CA TRP A 298 -23.38 -1.24 7.50
C TRP A 298 -24.47 -1.38 8.56
N TYR A 299 -25.43 -2.23 8.27
CA TYR A 299 -26.44 -2.71 9.20
C TYR A 299 -26.21 -4.19 9.49
N LEU A 300 -26.07 -4.56 10.75
CA LEU A 300 -25.73 -5.90 11.20
C LEU A 300 -26.80 -6.42 12.13
N GLN A 301 -27.45 -7.54 11.76
CA GLN A 301 -28.50 -8.16 12.56
C GLN A 301 -28.15 -9.63 12.79
N GLU A 302 -28.05 -10.01 14.04
CA GLU A 302 -28.10 -11.43 14.41
C GLU A 302 -29.55 -11.90 14.38
N ALA A 303 -29.79 -13.09 13.86
CA ALA A 303 -31.12 -13.67 13.81
C ALA A 303 -31.70 -13.81 15.22
N ASP A 304 -32.99 -13.50 15.33
CA ASP A 304 -33.75 -13.61 16.59
C ASP A 304 -33.25 -12.69 17.72
N ALA A 305 -32.22 -11.85 17.47
CA ALA A 305 -31.77 -10.85 18.44
C ALA A 305 -32.70 -9.62 18.45
N PRO A 306 -33.03 -9.07 19.63
CA PRO A 306 -33.90 -7.91 19.74
C PRO A 306 -33.24 -6.61 19.28
N ALA A 307 -31.91 -6.58 19.22
CA ALA A 307 -31.10 -5.45 18.80
C ALA A 307 -30.27 -5.79 17.58
N ALA A 308 -30.01 -4.77 16.78
CA ALA A 308 -29.08 -4.78 15.66
C ALA A 308 -27.94 -3.79 15.93
N ARG A 309 -26.96 -3.76 15.07
CA ARG A 309 -25.85 -2.80 15.11
C ARG A 309 -25.72 -2.05 13.80
N LEU A 310 -25.41 -0.78 13.92
CA LEU A 310 -24.96 0.05 12.81
C LEU A 310 -23.46 0.20 12.90
N HIS A 311 -22.78 0.18 11.76
CA HIS A 311 -21.36 0.46 11.67
C HIS A 311 -21.09 1.40 10.50
N LEU A 312 -20.33 2.46 10.75
CA LEU A 312 -19.82 3.36 9.72
C LEU A 312 -18.37 2.99 9.43
N GLN A 313 -18.16 2.33 8.31
CA GLN A 313 -16.81 2.00 7.84
C GLN A 313 -16.22 3.25 7.18
N ALA A 314 -15.57 4.09 7.96
CA ALA A 314 -15.00 5.35 7.51
C ALA A 314 -13.47 5.27 7.43
N ALA A 315 -12.93 5.97 6.45
CA ALA A 315 -11.51 6.28 6.39
C ALA A 315 -11.30 7.61 7.13
N GLY A 316 -10.76 7.55 8.36
CA GLY A 316 -10.64 8.71 9.25
C GLY A 316 -11.91 9.02 10.04
N ASP A 317 -11.97 10.24 10.59
CA ASP A 317 -13.08 10.70 11.43
C ASP A 317 -14.40 10.77 10.66
N LEU A 318 -15.49 10.56 11.37
CA LEU A 318 -16.83 10.68 10.77
C LEU A 318 -17.13 12.13 10.38
N PRO A 319 -17.81 12.36 9.23
CA PRO A 319 -18.34 13.68 8.91
C PRO A 319 -19.23 14.20 10.04
N PRO A 320 -19.18 15.51 10.36
CA PRO A 320 -20.00 16.08 11.44
C PRO A 320 -21.51 15.81 11.31
N THR A 321 -22.00 15.73 10.07
CA THR A 321 -23.41 15.40 9.77
C THR A 321 -23.80 13.99 10.21
N MET A 322 -22.85 13.07 10.29
CA MET A 322 -23.08 11.67 10.67
C MET A 322 -22.61 11.37 12.10
N ALA A 323 -21.55 12.01 12.57
CA ALA A 323 -21.06 11.87 13.94
C ALA A 323 -22.09 12.25 15.01
N GLY A 324 -22.93 13.27 14.71
CA GLY A 324 -24.02 13.72 15.58
C GLY A 324 -25.28 12.84 15.54
N MET A 325 -25.37 11.86 14.64
CA MET A 325 -26.49 10.97 14.50
C MET A 325 -26.25 9.68 15.29
N SER A 326 -27.14 9.32 16.20
CA SER A 326 -27.32 7.95 16.70
C SER A 326 -26.23 7.34 17.62
N GLY A 327 -25.51 8.13 18.42
CA GLY A 327 -24.68 7.55 19.50
C GLY A 327 -23.55 6.61 19.06
N PHE A 328 -22.95 6.86 17.90
CA PHE A 328 -21.75 6.14 17.48
C PHE A 328 -20.62 6.32 18.47
N THR A 329 -19.95 5.23 18.80
CA THR A 329 -18.80 5.22 19.71
C THR A 329 -17.52 4.89 18.99
N ASP A 330 -16.41 5.45 19.45
CA ASP A 330 -15.06 5.11 18.96
C ASP A 330 -14.53 3.83 19.62
N ARG A 331 -15.32 3.19 20.47
CA ARG A 331 -14.97 1.91 21.06
C ARG A 331 -14.85 0.89 19.92
N ARG A 332 -13.71 0.20 19.90
CA ARG A 332 -13.44 -0.82 18.90
C ARG A 332 -14.00 -2.15 19.37
N GLU A 333 -14.94 -2.70 18.62
CA GLU A 333 -15.55 -4.00 18.87
C GLU A 333 -15.58 -4.82 17.58
N ASN A 334 -15.55 -6.15 17.71
CA ASN A 334 -15.66 -7.04 16.56
C ASN A 334 -17.04 -6.90 15.91
N LEU A 335 -17.06 -6.77 14.58
CA LEU A 335 -18.32 -6.68 13.83
C LEU A 335 -19.09 -8.01 13.84
N PHE A 336 -18.38 -9.12 13.83
CA PHE A 336 -18.94 -10.45 13.75
C PHE A 336 -18.29 -11.37 14.79
N PRO A 337 -18.97 -12.44 15.22
CA PRO A 337 -18.39 -13.44 16.13
C PRO A 337 -17.12 -14.13 15.59
N TRP A 338 -16.94 -14.16 14.28
CA TRP A 338 -15.79 -14.74 13.59
C TRP A 338 -14.75 -13.72 13.13
N SER A 339 -14.78 -12.51 13.63
CA SER A 339 -13.87 -11.42 13.24
C SER A 339 -12.96 -11.04 14.39
N ASP A 340 -11.65 -11.02 14.16
CA ASP A 340 -10.65 -10.55 15.14
C ASP A 340 -10.21 -9.11 14.87
N GLU A 341 -10.89 -8.41 13.96
CA GLU A 341 -10.59 -7.03 13.64
C GLU A 341 -11.61 -6.08 14.30
N PRO A 342 -11.32 -5.57 15.50
CA PRO A 342 -12.24 -4.63 16.15
C PRO A 342 -12.29 -3.30 15.38
N ARG A 343 -13.51 -2.85 15.06
CA ARG A 343 -13.79 -1.65 14.28
C ARG A 343 -14.43 -0.58 15.15
N PRO A 344 -14.06 0.71 14.97
CA PRO A 344 -14.72 1.84 15.63
C PRO A 344 -16.07 2.18 14.96
N HIS A 345 -16.70 3.22 15.43
CA HIS A 345 -17.91 3.81 14.86
C HIS A 345 -19.09 2.84 14.77
N GLN A 346 -19.38 2.20 15.89
CA GLN A 346 -20.54 1.32 16.05
C GLN A 346 -21.59 1.99 16.94
N ALA A 347 -22.88 1.72 16.63
CA ALA A 347 -24.01 2.13 17.43
C ALA A 347 -25.03 0.99 17.52
N GLU A 348 -25.72 0.88 18.65
CA GLU A 348 -26.88 0.00 18.77
C GLU A 348 -28.06 0.54 17.95
N ALA A 349 -28.85 -0.37 17.40
CA ALA A 349 -30.04 -0.06 16.64
C ALA A 349 -31.15 -1.07 16.98
N VAL A 350 -32.39 -0.64 16.76
CA VAL A 350 -33.53 -1.56 16.84
C VAL A 350 -33.44 -2.55 15.68
N SER A 351 -33.76 -3.83 15.95
CA SER A 351 -33.86 -4.84 14.90
C SER A 351 -34.91 -4.46 13.87
N ALA A 352 -34.55 -4.53 12.59
CA ALA A 352 -35.49 -4.35 11.49
C ALA A 352 -36.24 -5.65 11.14
N GLU A 353 -36.06 -6.69 11.95
CA GLU A 353 -36.69 -8.01 11.77
C GLU A 353 -36.48 -8.59 10.36
N LEU A 354 -35.30 -8.36 9.78
CA LEU A 354 -34.97 -8.90 8.47
C LEU A 354 -34.90 -10.43 8.51
N PRO A 355 -35.45 -11.13 7.51
CA PRO A 355 -35.38 -12.59 7.45
C PRO A 355 -33.94 -13.08 7.46
N ALA A 356 -33.65 -14.06 8.28
CA ALA A 356 -32.35 -14.69 8.35
C ALA A 356 -32.15 -15.68 7.19
N PRO A 357 -30.92 -15.91 6.72
CA PRO A 357 -30.64 -16.95 5.75
C PRO A 357 -30.93 -18.31 6.32
N SER A 358 -31.37 -19.25 5.48
CA SER A 358 -31.70 -20.63 5.85
C SER A 358 -30.64 -21.62 5.40
N LEU A 359 -30.42 -22.64 6.20
CA LEU A 359 -29.59 -23.81 5.90
C LEU A 359 -30.39 -25.09 6.14
N LEU A 360 -30.42 -25.94 5.12
CA LEU A 360 -30.98 -27.28 5.24
C LEU A 360 -29.86 -28.29 5.00
N VAL A 361 -29.70 -29.22 5.94
CA VAL A 361 -28.83 -30.38 5.78
C VAL A 361 -29.60 -31.43 4.99
N GLU A 362 -29.24 -31.65 3.73
CA GLU A 362 -29.86 -32.68 2.84
C GLU A 362 -29.22 -34.06 3.05
N GLU A 363 -27.93 -34.09 3.41
CA GLU A 363 -27.20 -35.33 3.69
C GLU A 363 -26.11 -35.06 4.73
N ASP A 364 -25.98 -35.97 5.68
CA ASP A 364 -24.87 -36.03 6.63
C ASP A 364 -24.51 -37.49 6.85
N ARG A 365 -23.36 -37.90 6.35
CA ARG A 365 -22.91 -39.27 6.44
C ARG A 365 -21.41 -39.41 6.70
N PRO A 366 -21.01 -40.43 7.46
CA PRO A 366 -19.60 -40.73 7.67
C PRO A 366 -18.94 -41.16 6.35
N VAL A 367 -17.69 -40.70 6.17
CA VAL A 367 -16.78 -41.11 5.09
C VAL A 367 -15.41 -41.43 5.68
N ALA A 368 -14.53 -42.02 4.88
CA ALA A 368 -13.17 -42.29 5.34
C ALA A 368 -12.46 -40.96 5.68
N GLY A 369 -12.10 -40.78 6.97
CA GLY A 369 -11.40 -39.59 7.45
C GLY A 369 -12.29 -38.44 7.92
N GLY A 370 -13.63 -38.62 8.01
CA GLY A 370 -14.50 -37.53 8.45
C GLY A 370 -15.97 -37.77 8.11
N ARG A 371 -16.67 -36.74 7.67
CA ARG A 371 -18.04 -36.83 7.17
C ARG A 371 -18.28 -35.97 5.93
N ARG A 372 -19.22 -36.41 5.12
CA ARG A 372 -19.74 -35.68 3.96
C ARG A 372 -21.07 -35.04 4.32
N LEU A 373 -21.11 -33.72 4.10
CA LEU A 373 -22.29 -32.89 4.31
C LEU A 373 -22.79 -32.37 2.94
N ARG A 374 -24.09 -32.53 2.68
CA ARG A 374 -24.74 -31.81 1.57
C ARG A 374 -25.70 -30.81 2.17
N LEU A 375 -25.39 -29.55 1.92
CA LEU A 375 -26.07 -28.39 2.47
C LEU A 375 -26.78 -27.62 1.37
N ARG A 376 -28.01 -27.19 1.66
CA ARG A 376 -28.73 -26.23 0.82
C ARG A 376 -28.89 -24.95 1.59
N LEU A 377 -28.32 -23.89 1.03
CA LEU A 377 -28.32 -22.52 1.57
C LEU A 377 -29.24 -21.63 0.76
N ARG A 378 -29.93 -20.71 1.43
CA ARG A 378 -30.80 -19.75 0.78
C ARG A 378 -30.78 -18.41 1.53
N SER A 379 -30.78 -17.29 0.80
CA SER A 379 -31.14 -16.00 1.37
C SER A 379 -32.64 -15.78 1.23
N GLU A 380 -33.31 -15.53 2.34
CA GLU A 380 -34.75 -15.26 2.36
C GLU A 380 -35.12 -13.82 2.01
N ARG A 381 -34.11 -12.99 1.65
CA ARG A 381 -34.27 -11.59 1.29
C ARG A 381 -33.52 -11.17 0.03
N ASP A 382 -33.27 -12.11 -0.87
CA ASP A 382 -32.58 -11.90 -2.14
C ASP A 382 -31.20 -11.22 -2.00
N ALA A 383 -30.44 -11.58 -1.00
CA ALA A 383 -29.09 -11.05 -0.81
C ALA A 383 -28.16 -11.44 -1.97
N ALA A 384 -27.20 -10.58 -2.23
CA ALA A 384 -26.23 -10.78 -3.32
C ALA A 384 -25.21 -11.87 -3.04
N MET A 385 -24.95 -12.16 -1.75
CA MET A 385 -23.92 -13.11 -1.33
C MET A 385 -24.39 -13.87 -0.08
N LEU A 386 -24.05 -15.16 -0.03
CA LEU A 386 -24.07 -15.98 1.17
C LEU A 386 -22.63 -16.26 1.63
N ARG A 387 -22.45 -16.30 2.94
CA ARG A 387 -21.19 -16.67 3.58
C ARG A 387 -21.45 -17.76 4.60
N LEU A 388 -20.77 -18.89 4.42
CA LEU A 388 -20.70 -19.95 5.43
C LEU A 388 -19.33 -19.87 6.11
N VAL A 389 -19.31 -19.77 7.43
CA VAL A 389 -18.10 -19.66 8.24
C VAL A 389 -17.98 -20.92 9.07
N LEU A 390 -16.97 -21.71 8.78
CA LEU A 390 -16.69 -22.97 9.46
C LEU A 390 -15.66 -22.75 10.57
N PRO A 391 -15.83 -23.39 11.74
CA PRO A 391 -14.84 -23.32 12.80
C PRO A 391 -13.60 -24.14 12.44
N ALA A 392 -12.46 -23.85 13.06
CA ALA A 392 -11.22 -24.62 12.89
C ALA A 392 -11.41 -26.12 13.22
N ALA A 393 -12.37 -26.43 14.09
CA ALA A 393 -12.75 -27.81 14.42
C ALA A 393 -13.28 -28.62 13.22
N ALA A 394 -13.64 -27.99 12.11
CA ALA A 394 -13.97 -28.65 10.85
C ALA A 394 -12.75 -29.40 10.26
N GLY A 395 -11.54 -29.02 10.64
CA GLY A 395 -10.29 -29.53 10.07
C GLY A 395 -10.08 -29.06 8.64
N ASP A 396 -9.29 -29.80 7.88
CA ASP A 396 -9.22 -29.61 6.44
C ASP A 396 -10.52 -30.04 5.79
N TRP A 397 -10.90 -29.33 4.73
CA TRP A 397 -12.11 -29.65 4.00
C TRP A 397 -11.95 -29.45 2.49
N THR A 398 -12.66 -30.27 1.76
CA THR A 398 -12.82 -30.19 0.31
C THR A 398 -14.30 -30.28 -0.03
N GLY A 399 -14.67 -29.96 -1.23
CA GLY A 399 -16.06 -30.08 -1.64
C GLY A 399 -16.37 -29.51 -3.01
N ASP A 400 -17.62 -29.17 -3.20
CA ASP A 400 -18.10 -28.47 -4.39
C ASP A 400 -19.22 -27.48 -4.06
N VAL A 401 -19.35 -26.45 -4.90
CA VAL A 401 -20.52 -25.56 -4.96
C VAL A 401 -21.17 -25.75 -6.32
N GLU A 402 -22.40 -26.25 -6.34
CA GLU A 402 -23.13 -26.52 -7.60
C GLU A 402 -22.33 -27.40 -8.60
N GLY A 403 -21.53 -28.36 -8.09
CA GLY A 403 -20.67 -29.22 -8.88
C GLY A 403 -19.32 -28.60 -9.30
N VAL A 404 -19.03 -27.37 -8.90
CA VAL A 404 -17.71 -26.74 -9.09
C VAL A 404 -16.82 -27.09 -7.90
N PRO A 405 -15.71 -27.82 -8.11
CA PRO A 405 -14.83 -28.23 -7.02
C PRO A 405 -14.25 -27.02 -6.28
N ILE A 406 -14.22 -27.11 -4.97
CA ILE A 406 -13.60 -26.16 -4.06
C ILE A 406 -12.75 -26.91 -3.04
N ASN A 407 -11.73 -26.26 -2.54
CA ASN A 407 -10.94 -26.72 -1.42
C ASN A 407 -10.66 -25.55 -0.48
N ARG A 408 -10.25 -25.86 0.73
CA ARG A 408 -9.65 -24.87 1.61
C ARG A 408 -8.41 -24.34 0.92
N GLY A 409 -8.52 -23.13 0.38
CA GLY A 409 -7.36 -22.43 -0.19
C GLY A 409 -6.33 -22.10 0.88
N PRO A 410 -5.12 -21.67 0.49
CA PRO A 410 -4.17 -21.12 1.44
C PRO A 410 -4.86 -19.99 2.21
N VAL A 411 -4.74 -20.01 3.54
CA VAL A 411 -5.27 -18.98 4.43
C VAL A 411 -4.68 -17.64 3.97
N ASP A 412 -5.50 -16.77 3.39
CA ASP A 412 -5.07 -15.41 3.20
C ASP A 412 -5.05 -14.73 4.58
N GLY A 413 -4.24 -13.71 4.78
CA GLY A 413 -4.07 -13.07 6.09
C GLY A 413 -5.35 -12.45 6.68
N SER A 414 -6.53 -12.64 6.07
CA SER A 414 -7.85 -12.21 6.53
C SER A 414 -8.61 -13.33 7.27
N GLU A 415 -8.13 -14.57 7.22
CA GLU A 415 -8.71 -15.69 7.98
C GLU A 415 -8.02 -15.81 9.32
N THR A 416 -8.81 -15.85 10.38
CA THR A 416 -8.30 -16.17 11.71
C THR A 416 -7.94 -17.65 11.77
N GLN A 417 -7.05 -18.04 12.68
CA GLN A 417 -6.73 -19.46 12.88
C GLN A 417 -7.95 -20.27 13.38
N GLU A 418 -9.02 -19.58 13.82
CA GLU A 418 -10.20 -20.18 14.41
C GLU A 418 -11.32 -20.49 13.40
N PHE A 419 -11.33 -19.82 12.24
CA PHE A 419 -12.42 -19.92 11.26
C PHE A 419 -11.91 -19.93 9.82
N THR A 420 -12.64 -20.67 8.96
CA THR A 420 -12.51 -20.59 7.50
C THR A 420 -13.82 -20.15 6.86
N GLN A 421 -13.76 -19.50 5.70
CA GLN A 421 -14.92 -18.85 5.11
C GLN A 421 -15.14 -19.29 3.66
N LEU A 422 -16.37 -19.68 3.36
CA LEU A 422 -16.85 -19.91 2.00
C LEU A 422 -17.81 -18.79 1.61
N ARG A 423 -17.51 -18.08 0.52
CA ARG A 423 -18.32 -16.98 -0.01
C ARG A 423 -18.91 -17.38 -1.36
N VAL A 424 -20.22 -17.29 -1.49
CA VAL A 424 -20.92 -17.58 -2.73
C VAL A 424 -21.67 -16.33 -3.18
N HIS A 425 -21.33 -15.83 -4.34
CA HIS A 425 -21.92 -14.63 -4.94
C HIS A 425 -22.99 -14.99 -5.97
N GLY A 426 -23.88 -14.04 -6.29
CA GLY A 426 -24.91 -14.20 -7.30
C GLY A 426 -25.99 -15.19 -6.87
N VAL A 427 -26.39 -15.13 -5.61
CA VAL A 427 -27.32 -16.09 -4.99
C VAL A 427 -28.79 -15.61 -4.97
N GLN A 428 -29.06 -14.44 -5.55
CA GLN A 428 -30.42 -13.88 -5.57
C GLN A 428 -31.42 -14.88 -6.19
N GLY A 429 -32.54 -15.06 -5.53
CA GLY A 429 -33.68 -15.86 -5.99
C GLY A 429 -33.45 -17.36 -6.12
N ARG A 430 -32.31 -17.87 -5.64
CA ARG A 430 -31.99 -19.30 -5.79
C ARG A 430 -31.45 -19.95 -4.55
N ASP A 431 -31.63 -21.27 -4.46
CA ASP A 431 -30.94 -22.11 -3.50
C ASP A 431 -29.50 -22.37 -4.00
N VAL A 432 -28.56 -22.47 -3.07
CA VAL A 432 -27.16 -22.85 -3.35
C VAL A 432 -26.91 -24.20 -2.69
N ARG A 433 -26.52 -25.19 -3.48
CA ARG A 433 -26.12 -26.51 -2.95
C ARG A 433 -24.60 -26.56 -2.82
N ILE A 434 -24.19 -27.00 -1.63
CA ILE A 434 -22.77 -27.16 -1.27
C ILE A 434 -22.58 -28.58 -0.78
N THR A 435 -21.61 -29.29 -1.31
CA THR A 435 -21.11 -30.53 -0.75
C THR A 435 -19.78 -30.26 -0.07
N LEU A 436 -19.63 -30.66 1.19
CA LEU A 436 -18.38 -30.53 1.94
C LEU A 436 -17.98 -31.92 2.49
N GLU A 437 -16.72 -32.25 2.38
CA GLU A 437 -16.08 -33.31 3.14
C GLU A 437 -15.18 -32.66 4.18
N VAL A 438 -15.52 -32.85 5.45
CA VAL A 438 -14.85 -32.28 6.62
C VAL A 438 -14.23 -33.37 7.47
N GLU A 439 -13.08 -33.11 8.09
CA GLU A 439 -12.42 -34.10 8.96
C GLU A 439 -13.15 -34.33 10.28
N SER A 440 -13.93 -33.37 10.76
CA SER A 440 -14.69 -33.49 11.99
C SER A 440 -15.76 -34.56 11.88
N THR A 441 -15.85 -35.40 12.90
CA THR A 441 -16.90 -36.45 13.05
C THR A 441 -18.01 -36.03 14.03
N GLY A 442 -17.83 -34.95 14.79
CA GLY A 442 -18.77 -34.39 15.75
C GLY A 442 -19.62 -33.26 15.20
N PRO A 443 -20.60 -32.77 15.97
CA PRO A 443 -21.37 -31.60 15.61
C PRO A 443 -20.46 -30.37 15.35
N LEU A 444 -20.76 -29.63 14.31
CA LEU A 444 -20.07 -28.40 13.97
C LEU A 444 -21.00 -27.21 14.16
N THR A 445 -20.57 -26.25 14.95
CA THR A 445 -21.25 -24.96 15.07
C THR A 445 -20.58 -23.97 14.11
N ALA A 446 -21.34 -23.51 13.16
CA ALA A 446 -20.90 -22.62 12.09
C ALA A 446 -21.77 -21.35 12.05
N TRP A 447 -21.35 -20.37 11.30
CA TRP A 447 -22.14 -19.16 11.06
C TRP A 447 -22.56 -19.10 9.60
N LEU A 448 -23.85 -18.80 9.38
CA LEU A 448 -24.39 -18.50 8.06
C LEU A 448 -24.80 -17.04 8.02
N ALA A 449 -24.27 -16.30 7.05
CA ALA A 449 -24.59 -14.88 6.85
C ALA A 449 -24.99 -14.61 5.40
N ASP A 450 -25.90 -13.68 5.19
CA ASP A 450 -26.20 -13.13 3.90
C ASP A 450 -25.93 -11.61 3.85
N TYR A 451 -25.56 -11.13 2.67
CA TYR A 451 -25.13 -9.76 2.43
C TYR A 451 -25.99 -9.14 1.33
N SER A 452 -26.71 -8.08 1.65
CA SER A 452 -27.57 -7.37 0.71
C SER A 452 -27.18 -5.89 0.64
N HIS A 453 -27.28 -5.30 -0.53
CA HIS A 453 -27.10 -3.84 -0.71
C HIS A 453 -28.39 -3.04 -0.44
N THR A 454 -29.49 -3.73 -0.12
CA THR A 454 -30.72 -3.06 0.34
C THR A 454 -30.66 -2.84 1.84
N LEU A 455 -30.61 -1.57 2.25
CA LEU A 455 -30.56 -1.20 3.66
C LEU A 455 -31.96 -1.11 4.25
N PRO A 456 -32.17 -1.47 5.53
CA PRO A 456 -33.41 -1.15 6.25
C PRO A 456 -33.51 0.37 6.50
N ALA A 457 -34.73 0.87 6.75
CA ALA A 457 -35.03 2.30 6.84
C ALA A 457 -34.12 3.07 7.81
N ILE A 458 -33.75 2.45 8.94
CA ILE A 458 -32.86 3.09 9.92
C ILE A 458 -31.43 3.32 9.35
N ALA A 459 -30.91 2.40 8.59
CA ALA A 459 -29.59 2.52 7.95
C ALA A 459 -29.67 3.37 6.67
N GLU A 460 -30.81 3.35 5.99
CA GLU A 460 -31.07 4.21 4.82
C GLU A 460 -31.03 5.70 5.21
N GLY A 461 -31.55 6.07 6.39
CA GLY A 461 -31.44 7.42 6.93
C GLY A 461 -29.99 7.89 7.09
N LEU A 462 -29.08 7.00 7.52
CA LEU A 462 -27.64 7.29 7.59
C LEU A 462 -27.03 7.43 6.19
N ARG A 463 -27.40 6.57 5.25
CA ARG A 463 -26.94 6.67 3.86
C ARG A 463 -27.33 8.01 3.23
N MET A 464 -28.54 8.47 3.49
CA MET A 464 -29.02 9.77 2.99
C MET A 464 -28.35 10.97 3.66
N ALA A 465 -27.85 10.82 4.88
CA ALA A 465 -27.11 11.86 5.59
C ALA A 465 -25.63 11.96 5.18
N ARG A 466 -25.13 11.01 4.37
CA ARG A 466 -23.77 11.02 3.87
C ARG A 466 -23.54 12.27 3.01
N PRO A 467 -22.50 13.08 3.29
CA PRO A 467 -22.22 14.27 2.50
C PRO A 467 -21.70 13.90 1.10
N ALA A 468 -21.83 14.82 0.14
CA ALA A 468 -21.31 14.66 -1.22
C ALA A 468 -19.76 14.45 -1.26
N THR A 469 -19.06 14.83 -0.18
CA THR A 469 -17.64 14.61 0.01
C THR A 469 -17.30 13.21 0.54
N ALA A 470 -18.26 12.28 0.59
CA ALA A 470 -18.06 10.91 1.02
C ALA A 470 -18.80 9.93 0.09
N VAL A 471 -18.17 8.78 -0.16
CA VAL A 471 -18.70 7.70 -1.03
C VAL A 471 -18.48 6.34 -0.39
N PRO A 472 -19.35 5.36 -0.65
CA PRO A 472 -19.12 4.00 -0.21
C PRO A 472 -17.94 3.38 -0.97
N GLN A 473 -17.25 2.42 -0.35
CA GLN A 473 -16.13 1.69 -0.94
C GLN A 473 -16.26 0.18 -0.73
N HIS A 474 -15.63 -0.60 -1.59
CA HIS A 474 -15.59 -2.08 -1.57
C HIS A 474 -17.00 -2.69 -1.60
N TRP A 475 -17.41 -3.30 -0.50
CA TRP A 475 -18.74 -3.90 -0.36
C TRP A 475 -19.88 -2.88 -0.42
N GLY A 476 -19.54 -1.59 -0.36
CA GLY A 476 -20.53 -0.53 -0.36
C GLY A 476 -21.36 -0.49 0.92
N ASP A 477 -22.54 0.09 0.79
CA ASP A 477 -23.54 0.07 1.84
C ASP A 477 -24.18 -1.31 1.90
N THR A 478 -24.19 -1.93 3.07
CA THR A 478 -24.52 -3.34 3.18
C THR A 478 -25.33 -3.64 4.43
N ALA A 479 -26.43 -4.39 4.27
CA ALA A 479 -27.13 -5.05 5.37
C ALA A 479 -26.71 -6.51 5.45
N VAL A 480 -26.28 -6.94 6.63
CA VAL A 480 -25.87 -8.33 6.91
C VAL A 480 -26.82 -8.91 7.94
N VAL A 481 -27.41 -10.04 7.61
CA VAL A 481 -28.13 -10.85 8.58
C VAL A 481 -27.38 -12.17 8.75
N TYR A 482 -27.14 -12.56 9.99
CA TYR A 482 -26.39 -13.77 10.27
C TYR A 482 -27.01 -14.57 11.42
N ARG A 483 -26.74 -15.85 11.41
CA ARG A 483 -27.19 -16.78 12.46
C ARG A 483 -26.17 -17.88 12.69
N GLU A 484 -26.18 -18.40 13.91
CA GLU A 484 -25.50 -19.64 14.22
C GLU A 484 -26.28 -20.82 13.65
N VAL A 485 -25.57 -21.79 13.11
CA VAL A 485 -26.15 -23.06 12.60
C VAL A 485 -25.30 -24.22 13.09
N THR A 486 -25.97 -25.31 13.42
CA THR A 486 -25.31 -26.55 13.87
C THR A 486 -25.68 -27.69 12.95
N PHE A 487 -24.74 -28.49 12.55
CA PHE A 487 -24.91 -29.68 11.73
C PHE A 487 -23.87 -30.74 12.05
#